data_6adedb90ed93aab7d91b5a6c4f3d43f7
#
_entry.id   6adedb90ed93aab7d91b5a6c4f3d43f7
#
_cell.length_a   1.000
_cell.length_b   1.000
_cell.length_c   1.000
_cell.angle_alpha   90.00
_cell.angle_beta   90.00
_cell.angle_gamma   90.00
#
_symmetry.space_group_name_H-M   'P 1'
#
loop_
_entity.id
_entity.type
_entity.pdbx_description
1 polymer ?
#
loop_
_entity_poly.entity_id
_entity_poly.type
_entity_poly.pdbx_seq_one_letter_code
_entity_poly.pdbx_strand_id
1 'polypeptide(L)'
;VRLENKRWIVVPAAVLTVLFAWQSLYTEFDSDLSHINYMTDNQREEMDYFQRMMAADTAQTAQTVFVVSSGESLERAIANAESRQKELNAVAAHHESATTFLASHVEQQRRLSMWHDFVIRHADLLRHDLPAKALACGFSAEAFSDFYDIIGGNYSVQSLGHFAPLIKDILASSVAFDNASEGQRPTCYVVDRLYVSPDSVESVLQNVNGAHTWQSINSKMASSLSDDFNYIGLACSAIVFLFLLFSFGRIELAVIAFLPMAVSWLWILGIMTLLGVKFNIVNVILATFIFGQGDDYTIFMTEGCQYEYAYRRPLLASYKNSIVLSALIMFIGIGTLIVARHPALHSLAEVTIIGMSSVVFMAWLIPPLVFNWLTRRSDGTPRLRPLTAIAMLRCLCGKRYTDTLPEERNSRTLAPIVYGLYMYKGLTIQRAVKANMKRNANYAATVDRDYSDREELTIDNCGYGEEVVMMLLAHPHLRITAIESDPEKTEILRGVVEGLEEAGMMRNLKINNASACEAKL
;
A
#
# COMPACT_ATOMS: atom_id res chain seq x y z
N VAL A 1 8.29 -28.56 10.06
CA VAL A 1 9.08 -29.01 8.89
C VAL A 1 10.01 -27.86 8.48
N ARG A 2 11.31 -28.13 8.30
CA ARG A 2 12.31 -27.15 7.84
C ARG A 2 12.34 -27.14 6.31
N LEU A 3 11.50 -26.31 5.71
CA LEU A 3 11.36 -26.19 4.25
C LEU A 3 12.59 -25.57 3.60
N GLU A 4 13.28 -24.69 4.33
CA GLU A 4 14.47 -23.97 3.92
C GLU A 4 15.66 -24.89 3.55
N ASN A 5 15.68 -26.11 4.09
CA ASN A 5 16.74 -27.10 3.81
C ASN A 5 16.45 -27.97 2.58
N LYS A 6 15.24 -27.83 2.00
CA LYS A 6 14.80 -28.66 0.88
C LYS A 6 14.95 -27.94 -0.45
N ARG A 7 16.00 -28.23 -1.20
CA ARG A 7 16.27 -27.61 -2.52
C ARG A 7 15.10 -27.73 -3.50
N TRP A 8 14.32 -28.81 -3.42
CA TRP A 8 13.15 -29.03 -4.28
C TRP A 8 11.96 -28.08 -3.99
N ILE A 9 12.00 -27.33 -2.87
CA ILE A 9 11.03 -26.25 -2.57
C ILE A 9 11.63 -24.90 -2.89
N VAL A 10 12.89 -24.67 -2.53
CA VAL A 10 13.57 -23.37 -2.69
C VAL A 10 13.73 -23.01 -4.19
N VAL A 11 14.14 -23.98 -5.01
CA VAL A 11 14.35 -23.73 -6.46
C VAL A 11 13.03 -23.39 -7.18
N PRO A 12 11.94 -24.17 -7.02
CA PRO A 12 10.65 -23.79 -7.60
C PRO A 12 10.13 -22.44 -7.09
N ALA A 13 10.28 -22.16 -5.79
CA ALA A 13 9.87 -20.86 -5.22
C ALA A 13 10.64 -19.70 -5.88
N ALA A 14 11.94 -19.84 -6.10
CA ALA A 14 12.73 -18.83 -6.80
C ALA A 14 12.28 -18.64 -8.27
N VAL A 15 12.03 -19.74 -8.99
CA VAL A 15 11.53 -19.69 -10.37
C VAL A 15 10.15 -19.03 -10.43
N LEU A 16 9.24 -19.42 -9.54
CA LEU A 16 7.91 -18.80 -9.43
C LEU A 16 8.00 -17.31 -9.08
N THR A 17 8.94 -16.91 -8.24
CA THR A 17 9.15 -15.50 -7.90
C THR A 17 9.53 -14.68 -9.15
N VAL A 18 10.39 -15.21 -10.01
CA VAL A 18 10.75 -14.54 -11.28
C VAL A 18 9.54 -14.47 -12.21
N LEU A 19 8.77 -15.55 -12.31
CA LEU A 19 7.58 -15.61 -13.14
C LEU A 19 6.52 -14.62 -12.65
N PHE A 20 6.25 -14.58 -11.36
CA PHE A 20 5.27 -13.66 -10.77
C PHE A 20 5.75 -12.20 -10.80
N ALA A 21 7.05 -11.95 -10.68
CA ALA A 21 7.62 -10.62 -10.89
C ALA A 21 7.42 -10.14 -12.35
N TRP A 22 7.52 -11.04 -13.32
CA TRP A 22 7.16 -10.72 -14.71
C TRP A 22 5.67 -10.44 -14.85
N GLN A 23 4.83 -11.32 -14.28
CA GLN A 23 3.38 -11.21 -14.39
C GLN A 23 2.83 -9.98 -13.66
N SER A 24 3.48 -9.52 -12.59
CA SER A 24 3.07 -8.34 -11.84
C SER A 24 3.09 -7.03 -12.65
N LEU A 25 3.83 -7.00 -13.78
CA LEU A 25 3.84 -5.85 -14.70
C LEU A 25 2.52 -5.68 -15.47
N TYR A 26 1.68 -6.70 -15.50
CA TYR A 26 0.38 -6.73 -16.21
C TYR A 26 -0.81 -6.65 -15.24
N THR A 27 -0.58 -6.25 -14.00
CA THR A 27 -1.66 -6.08 -13.02
C THR A 27 -2.56 -4.92 -13.43
N GLU A 28 -3.86 -5.19 -13.53
CA GLU A 28 -4.87 -4.21 -13.91
C GLU A 28 -5.68 -3.77 -12.70
N PHE A 29 -6.15 -2.52 -12.76
CA PHE A 29 -7.09 -1.96 -11.80
C PHE A 29 -8.48 -1.87 -12.45
N ASP A 30 -9.51 -2.43 -11.79
CA ASP A 30 -10.88 -2.33 -12.26
C ASP A 30 -11.47 -0.97 -11.85
N SER A 31 -11.66 -0.12 -12.84
CA SER A 31 -12.23 1.21 -12.68
C SER A 31 -13.76 1.23 -12.74
N ASP A 32 -14.39 0.10 -13.08
CA ASP A 32 -15.84 0.04 -13.20
C ASP A 32 -16.50 -0.29 -11.85
N LEU A 33 -17.05 0.73 -11.23
CA LEU A 33 -17.77 0.60 -9.96
C LEU A 33 -19.03 -0.26 -10.08
N SER A 34 -19.54 -0.51 -11.29
CA SER A 34 -20.71 -1.38 -11.50
C SER A 34 -20.40 -2.84 -11.17
N HIS A 35 -19.16 -3.29 -11.36
CA HIS A 35 -18.71 -4.64 -11.01
C HIS A 35 -18.69 -4.91 -9.51
N ILE A 36 -18.65 -3.86 -8.69
CA ILE A 36 -18.63 -3.95 -7.23
C ILE A 36 -20.06 -3.95 -6.67
N ASN A 37 -21.03 -3.42 -7.45
CA ASN A 37 -22.39 -3.28 -7.01
C ASN A 37 -23.15 -4.61 -7.10
N TYR A 38 -23.88 -4.96 -6.04
CA TYR A 38 -24.68 -6.17 -6.00
C TYR A 38 -26.07 -5.87 -6.53
N MET A 39 -26.45 -6.58 -7.60
CA MET A 39 -27.82 -6.65 -8.09
C MET A 39 -28.23 -8.10 -8.17
N THR A 40 -29.43 -8.42 -7.68
CA THR A 40 -30.04 -9.73 -7.92
C THR A 40 -30.38 -9.85 -9.41
N ASP A 41 -30.53 -11.08 -9.90
CA ASP A 41 -30.87 -11.30 -11.31
C ASP A 41 -32.17 -10.58 -11.70
N ASN A 42 -33.19 -10.59 -10.83
CA ASN A 42 -34.43 -9.84 -11.03
C ASN A 42 -34.20 -8.33 -11.11
N GLN A 43 -33.37 -7.76 -10.22
CA GLN A 43 -33.05 -6.32 -10.25
C GLN A 43 -32.28 -5.95 -11.51
N ARG A 44 -31.42 -6.83 -11.99
CA ARG A 44 -30.70 -6.63 -13.26
C ARG A 44 -31.65 -6.67 -14.45
N GLU A 45 -32.56 -7.63 -14.49
CA GLU A 45 -33.60 -7.70 -15.52
C GLU A 45 -34.53 -6.49 -15.49
N GLU A 46 -34.94 -6.03 -14.31
CA GLU A 46 -35.75 -4.82 -14.13
C GLU A 46 -35.00 -3.57 -14.57
N MET A 47 -33.71 -3.47 -14.24
CA MET A 47 -32.86 -2.35 -14.67
C MET A 47 -32.66 -2.37 -16.20
N ASP A 48 -32.39 -3.54 -16.78
CA ASP A 48 -32.26 -3.69 -18.24
C ASP A 48 -33.58 -3.40 -18.96
N TYR A 49 -34.71 -3.79 -18.36
CA TYR A 49 -36.03 -3.45 -18.86
C TYR A 49 -36.28 -1.94 -18.78
N PHE A 50 -35.99 -1.31 -17.65
CA PHE A 50 -36.10 0.13 -17.47
C PHE A 50 -35.23 0.89 -18.47
N GLN A 51 -33.96 0.48 -18.61
CA GLN A 51 -33.06 1.10 -19.60
C GLN A 51 -33.57 0.95 -21.02
N ARG A 52 -34.11 -0.23 -21.39
CA ARG A 52 -34.73 -0.44 -22.72
C ARG A 52 -35.97 0.43 -22.94
N MET A 53 -36.80 0.59 -21.92
CA MET A 53 -37.97 1.45 -21.98
C MET A 53 -37.58 2.92 -22.16
N MET A 54 -36.59 3.39 -21.39
CA MET A 54 -36.05 4.74 -21.51
C MET A 54 -35.38 4.96 -22.86
N ALA A 55 -34.67 3.98 -23.40
CA ALA A 55 -34.05 4.05 -24.72
C ALA A 55 -35.06 3.96 -25.87
N ALA A 56 -36.22 3.35 -25.68
CA ALA A 56 -37.25 3.26 -26.71
C ALA A 56 -38.02 4.59 -26.91
N ASP A 57 -38.10 5.42 -25.88
CA ASP A 57 -38.74 6.74 -25.92
C ASP A 57 -37.80 7.85 -26.49
N THR A 58 -36.50 7.66 -26.33
CA THR A 58 -35.44 8.42 -27.02
C THR A 58 -34.95 7.57 -28.18
N ALA A 59 -35.30 7.88 -29.39
CA ALA A 59 -35.06 7.08 -30.62
C ALA A 59 -33.58 6.71 -30.93
N GLN A 60 -32.68 6.77 -29.97
CA GLN A 60 -31.27 6.38 -30.03
C GLN A 60 -30.76 6.03 -28.65
N THR A 61 -29.96 5.00 -28.56
CA THR A 61 -29.09 4.65 -27.40
C THR A 61 -28.08 5.77 -27.16
N ALA A 62 -28.55 6.93 -26.65
CA ALA A 62 -27.66 8.05 -26.38
C ALA A 62 -26.88 7.84 -25.09
N GLN A 63 -25.58 8.02 -25.16
CA GLN A 63 -24.73 8.08 -23.97
C GLN A 63 -24.65 9.52 -23.46
N THR A 64 -24.70 9.67 -22.14
CA THR A 64 -24.58 10.98 -21.50
C THR A 64 -23.10 11.37 -21.36
N VAL A 65 -22.76 12.51 -21.94
CA VAL A 65 -21.45 13.16 -21.76
C VAL A 65 -21.66 14.43 -20.95
N PHE A 66 -20.91 14.60 -19.90
CA PHE A 66 -20.91 15.79 -19.05
C PHE A 66 -19.85 16.76 -19.54
N VAL A 67 -20.22 18.02 -19.69
CA VAL A 67 -19.27 19.09 -20.02
C VAL A 67 -19.27 20.10 -18.88
N VAL A 68 -18.10 20.33 -18.30
CA VAL A 68 -17.94 21.16 -17.11
C VAL A 68 -17.37 22.52 -17.54
N SER A 69 -18.06 23.58 -17.17
CA SER A 69 -17.61 24.97 -17.31
C SER A 69 -17.37 25.54 -15.90
N SER A 70 -16.19 26.11 -15.65
CA SER A 70 -15.81 26.65 -14.34
C SER A 70 -15.59 28.15 -14.37
N GLY A 71 -15.71 28.81 -13.20
CA GLY A 71 -15.41 30.24 -13.04
C GLY A 71 -15.19 30.61 -11.58
N GLU A 72 -14.50 31.74 -11.34
CA GLU A 72 -14.26 32.28 -9.98
C GLU A 72 -15.56 32.75 -9.29
N SER A 73 -16.64 32.85 -10.03
CA SER A 73 -17.99 33.20 -9.57
C SER A 73 -19.03 32.48 -10.41
N LEU A 74 -20.26 32.34 -9.89
CA LEU A 74 -21.38 31.76 -10.63
C LEU A 74 -21.64 32.49 -11.94
N GLU A 75 -21.57 33.83 -11.94
CA GLU A 75 -21.71 34.67 -13.11
C GLU A 75 -20.68 34.30 -14.19
N ARG A 76 -19.42 34.11 -13.78
CA ARG A 76 -18.35 33.76 -14.72
C ARG A 76 -18.50 32.33 -15.25
N ALA A 77 -18.91 31.40 -14.38
CA ALA A 77 -19.15 30.03 -14.80
C ALA A 77 -20.30 29.91 -15.82
N ILE A 78 -21.39 30.62 -15.59
CA ILE A 78 -22.51 30.68 -16.53
C ILE A 78 -22.10 31.34 -17.84
N ALA A 79 -21.39 32.48 -17.81
CA ALA A 79 -20.91 33.14 -19.03
C ALA A 79 -19.97 32.24 -19.86
N ASN A 80 -19.11 31.45 -19.17
CA ASN A 80 -18.26 30.46 -19.83
C ASN A 80 -19.10 29.34 -20.47
N ALA A 81 -20.11 28.82 -19.78
CA ALA A 81 -21.03 27.81 -20.32
C ALA A 81 -21.82 28.35 -21.52
N GLU A 82 -22.34 29.60 -21.46
CA GLU A 82 -23.04 30.28 -22.57
C GLU A 82 -22.16 30.40 -23.81
N SER A 83 -20.88 30.75 -23.65
CA SER A 83 -19.95 30.90 -24.78
C SER A 83 -19.76 29.61 -25.57
N ARG A 84 -19.92 28.44 -24.90
CA ARG A 84 -19.74 27.11 -25.48
C ARG A 84 -21.01 26.52 -26.11
N GLN A 85 -22.18 27.11 -25.87
CA GLN A 85 -23.46 26.55 -26.35
C GLN A 85 -23.50 26.29 -27.84
N LYS A 86 -22.88 27.17 -28.67
CA LYS A 86 -22.83 26.96 -30.12
C LYS A 86 -22.04 25.71 -30.50
N GLU A 87 -20.94 25.47 -29.82
CA GLU A 87 -20.11 24.28 -30.00
C GLU A 87 -20.88 23.04 -29.58
N LEU A 88 -21.51 23.06 -28.39
CA LEU A 88 -22.25 21.94 -27.84
C LEU A 88 -23.47 21.57 -28.67
N ASN A 89 -24.22 22.58 -29.17
CA ASN A 89 -25.36 22.39 -30.07
C ASN A 89 -24.96 21.80 -31.44
N ALA A 90 -23.73 21.99 -31.87
CA ALA A 90 -23.23 21.39 -33.10
C ALA A 90 -22.87 19.89 -32.96
N VAL A 91 -22.56 19.48 -31.74
CA VAL A 91 -22.06 18.13 -31.45
C VAL A 91 -23.17 17.19 -30.94
N ALA A 92 -24.15 17.70 -30.22
CA ALA A 92 -25.26 16.93 -29.66
C ALA A 92 -26.61 17.39 -30.21
N ALA A 93 -27.46 16.43 -30.58
CA ALA A 93 -28.83 16.70 -31.02
C ALA A 93 -29.72 17.21 -29.86
N HIS A 94 -29.41 16.79 -28.64
CA HIS A 94 -30.12 17.24 -27.45
C HIS A 94 -29.10 17.48 -26.32
N HIS A 95 -29.21 18.60 -25.64
CA HIS A 95 -28.42 18.89 -24.46
C HIS A 95 -29.23 19.64 -23.40
N GLU A 96 -28.94 19.32 -22.14
CA GLU A 96 -29.50 20.00 -20.99
C GLU A 96 -28.44 20.90 -20.36
N SER A 97 -28.79 22.17 -20.18
CA SER A 97 -27.90 23.17 -19.59
C SER A 97 -28.62 24.03 -18.57
N ALA A 98 -27.92 24.36 -17.49
CA ALA A 98 -28.40 25.37 -16.54
C ALA A 98 -28.60 26.72 -17.19
N THR A 99 -27.89 27.03 -18.28
CA THR A 99 -28.00 28.29 -19.03
C THR A 99 -29.34 28.48 -19.75
N THR A 100 -30.15 27.42 -19.84
CA THR A 100 -31.55 27.54 -20.33
C THR A 100 -32.38 28.38 -19.36
N PHE A 101 -32.17 28.23 -18.06
CA PHE A 101 -32.93 28.88 -17.00
C PHE A 101 -32.17 30.06 -16.36
N LEU A 102 -30.84 29.97 -16.32
CA LEU A 102 -29.95 30.98 -15.76
C LEU A 102 -29.15 31.63 -16.89
N ALA A 103 -29.17 32.95 -16.95
CA ALA A 103 -28.40 33.71 -17.93
C ALA A 103 -27.47 34.70 -17.22
N SER A 104 -26.25 34.87 -17.76
CA SER A 104 -25.34 35.94 -17.31
C SER A 104 -25.96 37.32 -17.50
N HIS A 105 -25.46 38.31 -16.76
CA HIS A 105 -25.94 39.68 -16.90
C HIS A 105 -25.92 40.18 -18.36
N VAL A 106 -24.87 39.84 -19.08
CA VAL A 106 -24.71 40.22 -20.50
C VAL A 106 -25.78 39.56 -21.37
N GLU A 107 -26.01 38.26 -21.14
CA GLU A 107 -27.01 37.51 -21.90
C GLU A 107 -28.44 37.95 -21.53
N GLN A 108 -28.71 38.21 -20.24
CA GLN A 108 -29.99 38.79 -19.81
C GLN A 108 -30.26 40.13 -20.54
N GLN A 109 -29.28 41.03 -20.57
CA GLN A 109 -29.42 42.33 -21.24
C GLN A 109 -29.67 42.15 -22.74
N ARG A 110 -28.98 41.20 -23.39
CA ARG A 110 -29.19 40.87 -24.80
C ARG A 110 -30.61 40.36 -25.06
N ARG A 111 -31.09 39.43 -24.23
CA ARG A 111 -32.45 38.85 -24.35
C ARG A 111 -33.50 39.92 -24.10
N LEU A 112 -33.34 40.78 -23.11
CA LEU A 112 -34.24 41.86 -22.80
C LEU A 112 -34.29 42.90 -23.96
N SER A 113 -33.16 43.26 -24.54
CA SER A 113 -33.16 44.15 -25.70
C SER A 113 -33.91 43.56 -26.92
N MET A 114 -33.67 42.27 -27.19
CA MET A 114 -34.37 41.55 -28.26
C MET A 114 -35.90 41.48 -28.01
N TRP A 115 -36.28 41.23 -26.75
CA TRP A 115 -37.69 41.22 -26.34
C TRP A 115 -38.33 42.59 -26.53
N HIS A 116 -37.66 43.64 -26.08
CA HIS A 116 -38.14 45.03 -26.22
C HIS A 116 -38.30 45.41 -27.71
N ASP A 117 -37.30 45.10 -28.53
CA ASP A 117 -37.36 45.33 -29.96
C ASP A 117 -38.47 44.53 -30.65
N PHE A 118 -38.73 43.31 -30.19
CA PHE A 118 -39.83 42.49 -30.70
C PHE A 118 -41.20 43.15 -30.37
N VAL A 119 -41.40 43.52 -29.11
CA VAL A 119 -42.65 44.11 -28.62
C VAL A 119 -42.91 45.42 -29.34
N ILE A 120 -41.88 46.27 -29.52
CA ILE A 120 -42.04 47.54 -30.25
C ILE A 120 -42.40 47.29 -31.73
N ARG A 121 -41.69 46.45 -32.43
CA ARG A 121 -41.91 46.14 -33.83
C ARG A 121 -43.31 45.57 -34.15
N HIS A 122 -43.86 44.84 -33.19
CA HIS A 122 -45.16 44.16 -33.36
C HIS A 122 -46.26 44.79 -32.51
N ALA A 123 -46.08 46.02 -32.01
CA ALA A 123 -46.98 46.66 -31.08
C ALA A 123 -48.44 46.74 -31.62
N ASP A 124 -48.61 47.06 -32.87
CA ASP A 124 -49.94 47.16 -33.49
C ASP A 124 -50.61 45.81 -33.66
N LEU A 125 -49.84 44.78 -34.08
CA LEU A 125 -50.31 43.40 -34.22
C LEU A 125 -50.69 42.83 -32.87
N LEU A 126 -49.86 43.02 -31.83
CA LEU A 126 -50.07 42.46 -30.49
C LEU A 126 -51.22 43.16 -29.74
N ARG A 127 -51.39 44.52 -29.93
CA ARG A 127 -52.34 45.29 -29.13
C ARG A 127 -53.70 45.48 -29.83
N HIS A 128 -53.76 45.45 -31.15
CA HIS A 128 -54.99 45.67 -31.91
C HIS A 128 -55.41 44.42 -32.68
N ASP A 129 -54.57 43.83 -33.50
CA ASP A 129 -54.97 42.76 -34.41
C ASP A 129 -55.21 41.44 -33.66
N LEU A 130 -54.36 41.07 -32.66
CA LEU A 130 -54.50 39.86 -31.95
C LEU A 130 -55.81 39.79 -31.15
N PRO A 131 -56.19 40.77 -30.31
CA PRO A 131 -57.50 40.78 -29.64
C PRO A 131 -58.69 40.71 -30.57
N ALA A 132 -58.65 41.47 -31.65
CA ALA A 132 -59.76 41.50 -32.64
C ALA A 132 -59.94 40.12 -33.32
N LYS A 133 -58.86 39.48 -33.71
CA LYS A 133 -58.87 38.11 -34.28
C LYS A 133 -59.28 37.06 -33.29
N ALA A 134 -58.84 37.19 -32.05
CA ALA A 134 -59.19 36.23 -30.97
C ALA A 134 -60.68 36.25 -30.69
N LEU A 135 -61.31 37.44 -30.61
CA LEU A 135 -62.75 37.57 -30.46
C LEU A 135 -63.51 37.00 -31.69
N ALA A 136 -63.01 37.21 -32.89
CA ALA A 136 -63.57 36.61 -34.09
C ALA A 136 -63.50 35.09 -34.15
N CYS A 137 -62.49 34.48 -33.47
CA CYS A 137 -62.33 33.02 -33.30
C CYS A 137 -63.08 32.46 -32.09
N GLY A 138 -63.88 33.27 -31.36
CA GLY A 138 -64.72 32.84 -30.27
C GLY A 138 -63.99 32.78 -28.90
N PHE A 139 -62.81 33.36 -28.78
CA PHE A 139 -62.13 33.49 -27.48
C PHE A 139 -62.78 34.62 -26.68
N SER A 140 -62.78 34.49 -25.31
CA SER A 140 -63.22 35.62 -24.47
C SER A 140 -62.23 36.79 -24.54
N ALA A 141 -62.69 38.00 -24.25
CA ALA A 141 -61.81 39.18 -24.23
C ALA A 141 -60.62 39.05 -23.22
N GLU A 142 -60.79 38.23 -22.24
CA GLU A 142 -59.80 38.01 -21.16
C GLU A 142 -58.88 36.79 -21.39
N ALA A 143 -59.10 36.03 -22.48
CA ALA A 143 -58.36 34.77 -22.73
C ALA A 143 -56.84 34.95 -22.84
N PHE A 144 -56.35 36.14 -23.12
CA PHE A 144 -54.93 36.46 -23.28
C PHE A 144 -54.46 37.52 -22.27
N SER A 145 -55.17 37.73 -21.14
CA SER A 145 -54.78 38.72 -20.10
C SER A 145 -53.35 38.52 -19.63
N ASP A 146 -52.99 37.30 -19.26
CA ASP A 146 -51.63 36.99 -18.76
C ASP A 146 -50.54 37.25 -19.82
N PHE A 147 -50.88 37.02 -21.11
CA PHE A 147 -49.96 37.32 -22.20
C PHE A 147 -49.76 38.84 -22.37
N TYR A 148 -50.83 39.64 -22.21
CA TYR A 148 -50.74 41.13 -22.27
C TYR A 148 -49.99 41.68 -21.05
N ASP A 149 -50.12 41.08 -19.87
CA ASP A 149 -49.35 41.42 -18.68
C ASP A 149 -47.86 41.14 -18.90
N ILE A 150 -47.54 40.01 -19.55
CA ILE A 150 -46.14 39.65 -19.89
C ILE A 150 -45.57 40.66 -20.90
N ILE A 151 -46.34 41.02 -21.96
CA ILE A 151 -45.88 42.00 -22.97
C ILE A 151 -45.73 43.42 -22.40
N GLY A 152 -46.62 43.79 -21.48
CA GLY A 152 -46.62 45.11 -20.83
C GLY A 152 -45.64 45.18 -19.63
N GLY A 153 -45.07 44.08 -19.21
CA GLY A 153 -44.20 44.00 -18.06
C GLY A 153 -42.89 44.78 -18.26
N ASN A 154 -42.44 45.40 -17.19
CA ASN A 154 -41.15 46.08 -17.16
C ASN A 154 -40.10 45.17 -16.56
N TYR A 155 -39.24 44.61 -17.40
CA TYR A 155 -38.23 43.67 -17.03
C TYR A 155 -36.85 44.32 -16.89
N SER A 156 -36.10 43.93 -15.85
CA SER A 156 -34.75 44.40 -15.59
C SER A 156 -33.79 43.21 -15.36
N VAL A 157 -32.52 43.45 -15.61
CA VAL A 157 -31.47 42.47 -15.30
C VAL A 157 -31.45 42.17 -13.82
N GLN A 158 -31.50 40.88 -13.43
CA GLN A 158 -31.50 40.42 -12.09
C GLN A 158 -30.15 39.76 -11.72
N SER A 159 -29.74 39.89 -10.45
CA SER A 159 -28.56 39.18 -9.98
C SER A 159 -28.84 37.67 -9.91
N LEU A 160 -27.84 36.83 -10.11
CA LEU A 160 -27.99 35.38 -10.01
C LEU A 160 -28.41 34.91 -8.61
N GLY A 161 -28.14 35.72 -7.57
CA GLY A 161 -28.64 35.48 -6.21
C GLY A 161 -30.16 35.51 -6.10
N HIS A 162 -30.86 36.24 -6.99
CA HIS A 162 -32.32 36.24 -7.08
C HIS A 162 -32.87 34.85 -7.43
N PHE A 163 -32.10 34.05 -8.18
CA PHE A 163 -32.47 32.71 -8.62
C PHE A 163 -31.98 31.63 -7.68
N ALA A 164 -31.51 31.96 -6.49
CA ALA A 164 -31.01 30.97 -5.50
C ALA A 164 -32.00 29.83 -5.21
N PRO A 165 -33.34 30.05 -5.06
CA PRO A 165 -34.28 28.93 -4.89
C PRO A 165 -34.30 27.99 -6.10
N LEU A 166 -34.29 28.53 -7.32
CA LEU A 166 -34.28 27.75 -8.56
C LEU A 166 -32.99 26.91 -8.65
N ILE A 167 -31.86 27.48 -8.28
CA ILE A 167 -30.57 26.76 -8.26
C ILE A 167 -30.61 25.62 -7.27
N LYS A 168 -31.15 25.86 -6.07
CA LYS A 168 -31.22 24.84 -5.02
C LYS A 168 -32.17 23.70 -5.36
N ASP A 169 -33.35 24.00 -5.91
CA ASP A 169 -34.41 23.01 -6.04
C ASP A 169 -34.40 22.29 -7.39
N ILE A 170 -34.07 22.99 -8.46
CA ILE A 170 -34.17 22.47 -9.85
C ILE A 170 -32.78 22.23 -10.46
N LEU A 171 -31.83 23.13 -10.23
CA LEU A 171 -30.52 23.10 -10.88
C LEU A 171 -29.40 22.57 -9.98
N ALA A 172 -29.75 21.99 -8.83
CA ALA A 172 -28.77 21.46 -7.86
C ALA A 172 -27.79 20.41 -8.47
N SER A 173 -28.24 19.70 -9.50
CA SER A 173 -27.41 18.71 -10.21
C SER A 173 -26.58 19.31 -11.36
N SER A 174 -26.83 20.56 -11.71
CA SER A 174 -26.18 21.26 -12.84
C SER A 174 -25.30 22.42 -12.42
N VAL A 175 -25.34 22.81 -11.13
CA VAL A 175 -24.53 23.90 -10.57
C VAL A 175 -23.89 23.42 -9.29
N ALA A 176 -22.57 23.51 -9.20
CA ALA A 176 -21.80 23.12 -8.00
C ALA A 176 -20.90 24.26 -7.54
N PHE A 177 -20.75 24.36 -6.21
CA PHE A 177 -19.90 25.36 -5.56
C PHE A 177 -18.79 24.64 -4.80
N ASP A 178 -17.55 24.96 -5.11
CA ASP A 178 -16.41 24.53 -4.30
C ASP A 178 -16.07 25.66 -3.32
N ASN A 179 -16.37 25.41 -2.04
CA ASN A 179 -15.99 26.30 -0.96
C ASN A 179 -14.49 26.06 -0.70
N ALA A 180 -13.66 26.93 -1.23
CA ALA A 180 -12.23 26.86 -1.14
C ALA A 180 -11.72 26.56 0.28
N SER A 181 -10.82 25.58 0.40
CA SER A 181 -9.94 25.42 1.54
C SER A 181 -9.08 26.67 1.74
N GLU A 182 -8.65 26.98 2.96
CA GLU A 182 -7.87 28.17 3.28
C GLU A 182 -6.77 28.47 2.26
N GLY A 183 -6.95 29.57 1.49
CA GLY A 183 -5.98 30.07 0.51
C GLY A 183 -6.29 29.82 -0.97
N GLN A 184 -7.34 29.09 -1.33
CA GLN A 184 -7.81 28.95 -2.71
C GLN A 184 -9.02 29.86 -2.98
N ARG A 185 -9.15 30.33 -4.22
CA ARG A 185 -10.33 31.13 -4.63
C ARG A 185 -11.53 30.20 -4.80
N PRO A 186 -12.75 30.59 -4.34
CA PRO A 186 -13.95 29.82 -4.57
C PRO A 186 -14.15 29.59 -6.07
N THR A 187 -14.46 28.37 -6.45
CA THR A 187 -14.71 28.02 -7.84
C THR A 187 -16.15 27.53 -7.99
N CYS A 188 -16.85 28.05 -8.97
CA CYS A 188 -18.20 27.63 -9.34
C CYS A 188 -18.12 26.78 -10.60
N TYR A 189 -18.95 25.76 -10.68
CA TYR A 189 -19.03 24.84 -11.80
C TYR A 189 -20.45 24.81 -12.35
N VAL A 190 -20.56 24.82 -13.68
CA VAL A 190 -21.79 24.54 -14.40
C VAL A 190 -21.58 23.30 -15.22
N VAL A 191 -22.50 22.35 -15.09
CA VAL A 191 -22.44 21.04 -15.74
C VAL A 191 -23.53 20.94 -16.79
N ASP A 192 -23.13 20.86 -18.03
CA ASP A 192 -24.00 20.60 -19.18
C ASP A 192 -24.05 19.09 -19.45
N ARG A 193 -25.23 18.55 -19.77
CA ARG A 193 -25.43 17.15 -20.14
C ARG A 193 -25.72 17.05 -21.62
N LEU A 194 -24.85 16.36 -22.31
CA LEU A 194 -24.98 16.10 -23.75
C LEU A 194 -25.43 14.66 -23.96
N TYR A 195 -26.44 14.48 -24.78
CA TYR A 195 -26.91 13.14 -25.19
C TYR A 195 -26.37 12.87 -26.60
N VAL A 196 -25.39 11.97 -26.66
CA VAL A 196 -24.60 11.73 -27.89
C VAL A 196 -24.71 10.24 -28.26
N SER A 197 -24.70 9.95 -29.56
CA SER A 197 -24.68 8.56 -30.03
C SER A 197 -23.39 7.85 -29.57
N PRO A 198 -23.42 6.54 -29.23
CA PRO A 198 -22.24 5.80 -28.76
C PRO A 198 -21.01 5.94 -29.65
N ASP A 199 -21.22 5.97 -30.97
CA ASP A 199 -20.14 6.05 -31.95
C ASP A 199 -19.44 7.44 -31.94
N SER A 200 -20.13 8.49 -31.44
CA SER A 200 -19.62 9.86 -31.42
C SER A 200 -18.97 10.24 -30.07
N VAL A 201 -19.15 9.43 -29.04
CA VAL A 201 -18.66 9.73 -27.67
C VAL A 201 -17.16 9.99 -27.64
N GLU A 202 -16.38 9.15 -28.29
CA GLU A 202 -14.93 9.27 -28.29
C GLU A 202 -14.47 10.56 -29.01
N SER A 203 -15.14 10.89 -30.09
CA SER A 203 -14.90 12.15 -30.82
C SER A 203 -15.24 13.39 -29.97
N VAL A 204 -16.33 13.34 -29.20
CA VAL A 204 -16.70 14.42 -28.28
C VAL A 204 -15.72 14.58 -27.15
N LEU A 205 -15.27 13.46 -26.54
CA LEU A 205 -14.28 13.49 -25.46
C LEU A 205 -12.92 14.05 -25.91
N GLN A 206 -12.54 13.85 -27.17
CA GLN A 206 -11.28 14.37 -27.70
C GLN A 206 -11.38 15.84 -28.14
N ASN A 207 -12.53 16.27 -28.70
CA ASN A 207 -12.65 17.58 -29.32
C ASN A 207 -13.27 18.66 -28.40
N VAL A 208 -14.04 18.23 -27.38
CA VAL A 208 -14.72 19.18 -26.47
C VAL A 208 -13.95 19.23 -25.14
N ASN A 209 -13.34 20.37 -24.85
CA ASN A 209 -12.60 20.56 -23.60
C ASN A 209 -13.51 20.40 -22.37
N GLY A 210 -13.08 19.61 -21.37
CA GLY A 210 -13.85 19.37 -20.14
C GLY A 210 -15.05 18.46 -20.35
N ALA A 211 -15.08 17.68 -21.45
CA ALA A 211 -16.06 16.62 -21.66
C ALA A 211 -15.64 15.35 -20.88
N HIS A 212 -16.58 14.77 -20.17
CA HIS A 212 -16.36 13.57 -19.36
C HIS A 212 -17.58 12.64 -19.47
N THR A 213 -17.33 11.33 -19.48
CA THR A 213 -18.36 10.32 -19.24
C THR A 213 -18.22 9.80 -17.80
N TRP A 214 -19.23 9.13 -17.26
CA TRP A 214 -19.12 8.44 -15.99
C TRP A 214 -17.96 7.45 -15.99
N GLN A 215 -17.77 6.75 -17.09
CA GLN A 215 -16.67 5.81 -17.24
C GLN A 215 -15.30 6.50 -17.19
N SER A 216 -15.15 7.66 -17.86
CA SER A 216 -13.90 8.42 -17.85
C SER A 216 -13.61 9.04 -16.47
N ILE A 217 -14.64 9.47 -15.74
CA ILE A 217 -14.51 9.98 -14.36
C ILE A 217 -14.07 8.83 -13.44
N ASN A 218 -14.77 7.69 -13.49
CA ASN A 218 -14.43 6.52 -12.69
C ASN A 218 -13.01 6.01 -12.98
N SER A 219 -12.64 5.96 -14.26
CA SER A 219 -11.28 5.58 -14.68
C SER A 219 -10.21 6.54 -14.13
N LYS A 220 -10.44 7.86 -14.17
CA LYS A 220 -9.53 8.84 -13.57
C LYS A 220 -9.46 8.73 -12.06
N MET A 221 -10.59 8.53 -11.39
CA MET A 221 -10.62 8.29 -9.94
C MET A 221 -9.86 7.03 -9.58
N ALA A 222 -10.06 5.95 -10.32
CA ALA A 222 -9.37 4.69 -10.11
C ALA A 222 -7.86 4.80 -10.35
N SER A 223 -7.45 5.48 -11.42
CA SER A 223 -6.02 5.71 -11.69
C SER A 223 -5.38 6.60 -10.61
N SER A 224 -6.04 7.68 -10.21
CA SER A 224 -5.54 8.54 -9.12
C SER A 224 -5.40 7.77 -7.81
N LEU A 225 -6.40 6.94 -7.47
CA LEU A 225 -6.35 6.10 -6.28
C LEU A 225 -5.22 5.07 -6.37
N SER A 226 -4.99 4.47 -7.54
CA SER A 226 -3.88 3.54 -7.78
C SER A 226 -2.53 4.24 -7.62
N ASP A 227 -2.37 5.45 -8.12
CA ASP A 227 -1.15 6.23 -7.99
C ASP A 227 -0.88 6.62 -6.53
N ASP A 228 -1.91 7.10 -5.82
CA ASP A 228 -1.86 7.43 -4.40
C ASP A 228 -1.52 6.18 -3.57
N PHE A 229 -2.11 5.03 -3.90
CA PHE A 229 -1.82 3.76 -3.24
C PHE A 229 -0.36 3.34 -3.43
N ASN A 230 0.18 3.44 -4.64
CA ASN A 230 1.57 3.12 -4.92
C ASN A 230 2.52 4.06 -4.16
N TYR A 231 2.23 5.35 -4.14
CA TYR A 231 3.02 6.34 -3.42
C TYR A 231 3.01 6.09 -1.90
N ILE A 232 1.82 5.90 -1.33
CA ILE A 232 1.65 5.62 0.11
C ILE A 232 2.29 4.29 0.45
N GLY A 233 2.12 3.25 -0.37
CA GLY A 233 2.74 1.94 -0.19
C GLY A 233 4.26 2.02 -0.15
N LEU A 234 4.87 2.79 -1.04
CA LEU A 234 6.33 2.99 -1.07
C LEU A 234 6.81 3.79 0.16
N ALA A 235 6.09 4.84 0.54
CA ALA A 235 6.43 5.64 1.72
C ALA A 235 6.32 4.82 3.01
N CYS A 236 5.23 4.07 3.18
CA CYS A 236 5.05 3.16 4.32
C CYS A 236 6.15 2.09 4.37
N SER A 237 6.49 1.48 3.23
CA SER A 237 7.57 0.48 3.14
C SER A 237 8.91 1.06 3.57
N ALA A 238 9.22 2.29 3.18
CA ALA A 238 10.44 2.98 3.60
C ALA A 238 10.47 3.25 5.11
N ILE A 239 9.35 3.69 5.69
CA ILE A 239 9.20 3.93 7.13
C ILE A 239 9.36 2.62 7.90
N VAL A 240 8.69 1.55 7.46
CA VAL A 240 8.79 0.21 8.07
C VAL A 240 10.23 -0.29 8.02
N PHE A 241 10.89 -0.19 6.86
CA PHE A 241 12.30 -0.58 6.73
C PHE A 241 13.22 0.18 7.68
N LEU A 242 13.03 1.50 7.83
CA LEU A 242 13.78 2.31 8.80
C LEU A 242 13.50 1.85 10.24
N PHE A 243 12.24 1.59 10.57
CA PHE A 243 11.87 1.07 11.89
C PHE A 243 12.53 -0.28 12.17
N LEU A 244 12.52 -1.21 11.21
CA LEU A 244 13.21 -2.49 11.32
C LEU A 244 14.73 -2.31 11.51
N LEU A 245 15.32 -1.34 10.81
CA LEU A 245 16.74 -1.03 10.97
C LEU A 245 17.08 -0.55 12.39
N PHE A 246 16.21 0.28 12.98
CA PHE A 246 16.37 0.72 14.37
C PHE A 246 16.13 -0.42 15.37
N SER A 247 15.12 -1.25 15.15
CA SER A 247 14.73 -2.35 16.04
C SER A 247 15.81 -3.43 16.09
N PHE A 248 16.25 -3.91 14.94
CA PHE A 248 17.30 -4.95 14.87
C PHE A 248 18.73 -4.39 15.02
N GLY A 249 18.91 -3.10 14.80
CA GLY A 249 20.21 -2.41 14.87
C GLY A 249 21.23 -2.88 13.83
N ARG A 250 20.80 -3.65 12.82
CA ARG A 250 21.63 -4.20 11.74
C ARG A 250 20.86 -4.26 10.45
N ILE A 251 21.50 -3.80 9.40
CA ILE A 251 20.92 -3.76 8.06
C ILE A 251 20.62 -5.18 7.53
N GLU A 252 21.47 -6.16 7.86
CA GLU A 252 21.29 -7.54 7.41
C GLU A 252 19.97 -8.13 7.95
N LEU A 253 19.67 -7.90 9.23
CA LEU A 253 18.46 -8.38 9.87
C LEU A 253 17.23 -7.61 9.41
N ALA A 254 17.36 -6.30 9.22
CA ALA A 254 16.31 -5.49 8.65
C ALA A 254 15.92 -5.96 7.24
N VAL A 255 16.92 -6.29 6.40
CA VAL A 255 16.68 -6.86 5.07
C VAL A 255 16.04 -8.24 5.16
N ILE A 256 16.47 -9.11 6.08
CA ILE A 256 15.87 -10.45 6.27
C ILE A 256 14.39 -10.32 6.67
N ALA A 257 14.04 -9.36 7.53
CA ALA A 257 12.66 -9.12 7.94
C ALA A 257 11.83 -8.47 6.82
N PHE A 258 12.40 -7.58 6.02
CA PHE A 258 11.68 -6.85 4.98
C PHE A 258 11.53 -7.63 3.67
N LEU A 259 12.54 -8.44 3.29
CA LEU A 259 12.59 -9.13 2.00
C LEU A 259 11.39 -10.06 1.74
N PRO A 260 10.92 -10.88 2.70
CA PRO A 260 9.77 -11.74 2.49
C PRO A 260 8.52 -10.96 2.11
N MET A 261 8.35 -9.78 2.71
CA MET A 261 7.21 -8.91 2.45
C MET A 261 7.24 -8.37 1.02
N ALA A 262 8.40 -7.85 0.58
CA ALA A 262 8.57 -7.37 -0.80
C ALA A 262 8.34 -8.50 -1.83
N VAL A 263 8.83 -9.71 -1.55
CA VAL A 263 8.62 -10.87 -2.42
C VAL A 263 7.15 -11.32 -2.39
N SER A 264 6.49 -11.32 -1.23
CA SER A 264 5.07 -11.65 -1.11
C SER A 264 4.21 -10.71 -1.95
N TRP A 265 4.55 -9.42 -1.98
CA TRP A 265 3.84 -8.45 -2.81
C TRP A 265 3.92 -8.79 -4.30
N LEU A 266 5.09 -9.16 -4.80
CA LEU A 266 5.24 -9.64 -6.18
C LEU A 266 4.42 -10.90 -6.44
N TRP A 267 4.32 -11.80 -5.46
CA TRP A 267 3.49 -13.01 -5.57
C TRP A 267 2.01 -12.67 -5.60
N ILE A 268 1.55 -11.76 -4.76
CA ILE A 268 0.15 -11.30 -4.76
C ILE A 268 -0.23 -10.75 -6.14
N LEU A 269 0.55 -9.80 -6.64
CA LEU A 269 0.32 -9.19 -7.95
C LEU A 269 0.34 -10.23 -9.08
N GLY A 270 1.35 -11.11 -9.08
CA GLY A 270 1.51 -12.13 -10.12
C GLY A 270 0.39 -13.17 -10.11
N ILE A 271 -0.03 -13.64 -8.93
CA ILE A 271 -1.12 -14.62 -8.80
C ILE A 271 -2.46 -13.98 -9.19
N MET A 272 -2.73 -12.75 -8.73
CA MET A 272 -3.94 -12.02 -9.11
C MET A 272 -4.05 -11.88 -10.63
N THR A 273 -2.99 -11.44 -11.28
CA THR A 273 -2.94 -11.33 -12.74
C THR A 273 -3.17 -12.67 -13.43
N LEU A 274 -2.56 -13.76 -12.92
CA LEU A 274 -2.72 -15.10 -13.49
C LEU A 274 -4.16 -15.63 -13.35
N LEU A 275 -4.83 -15.30 -12.25
CA LEU A 275 -6.22 -15.70 -11.99
C LEU A 275 -7.25 -14.74 -12.61
N GLY A 276 -6.81 -13.63 -13.21
CA GLY A 276 -7.69 -12.60 -13.76
C GLY A 276 -8.40 -11.76 -12.68
N VAL A 277 -7.92 -11.80 -11.43
CA VAL A 277 -8.44 -10.99 -10.33
C VAL A 277 -7.84 -9.59 -10.44
N LYS A 278 -8.71 -8.57 -10.55
CA LYS A 278 -8.29 -7.17 -10.66
C LYS A 278 -8.37 -6.46 -9.31
N PHE A 279 -7.49 -5.49 -9.10
CA PHE A 279 -7.67 -4.57 -8.00
C PHE A 279 -8.87 -3.67 -8.26
N ASN A 280 -9.63 -3.38 -7.22
CA ASN A 280 -10.72 -2.42 -7.21
C ASN A 280 -10.62 -1.56 -5.94
N ILE A 281 -11.47 -0.54 -5.87
CA ILE A 281 -11.47 0.44 -4.77
C ILE A 281 -11.66 -0.21 -3.39
N VAL A 282 -12.32 -1.37 -3.33
CA VAL A 282 -12.64 -2.07 -2.07
C VAL A 282 -11.51 -2.99 -1.66
N ASN A 283 -11.01 -3.82 -2.58
CA ASN A 283 -10.00 -4.82 -2.23
C ASN A 283 -8.58 -4.23 -2.09
N VAL A 284 -8.30 -3.05 -2.67
CA VAL A 284 -7.03 -2.35 -2.49
C VAL A 284 -6.79 -1.93 -1.04
N ILE A 285 -7.85 -1.57 -0.31
CA ILE A 285 -7.76 -1.25 1.13
C ILE A 285 -7.29 -2.46 1.91
N LEU A 286 -7.81 -3.64 1.58
CA LEU A 286 -7.43 -4.88 2.24
C LEU A 286 -5.99 -5.30 1.90
N ALA A 287 -5.52 -4.97 0.71
CA ALA A 287 -4.13 -5.22 0.32
C ALA A 287 -3.14 -4.49 1.27
N THR A 288 -3.45 -3.25 1.69
CA THR A 288 -2.63 -2.53 2.69
C THR A 288 -2.65 -3.21 4.05
N PHE A 289 -3.78 -3.78 4.46
CA PHE A 289 -3.90 -4.53 5.70
C PHE A 289 -3.06 -5.83 5.67
N ILE A 290 -3.10 -6.57 4.56
CA ILE A 290 -2.27 -7.78 4.36
C ILE A 290 -0.79 -7.41 4.42
N PHE A 291 -0.42 -6.24 3.92
CA PHE A 291 0.93 -5.72 3.98
C PHE A 291 1.40 -5.55 5.43
N GLY A 292 0.62 -4.90 6.29
CA GLY A 292 0.93 -4.74 7.70
C GLY A 292 1.01 -6.07 8.48
N GLN A 293 0.10 -7.01 8.22
CA GLN A 293 0.16 -8.35 8.82
C GLN A 293 1.38 -9.16 8.37
N GLY A 294 1.80 -8.94 7.13
CA GLY A 294 3.00 -9.59 6.58
C GLY A 294 4.25 -9.18 7.32
N ASP A 295 4.41 -7.92 7.63
CA ASP A 295 5.55 -7.40 8.41
C ASP A 295 5.62 -8.05 9.79
N ASP A 296 4.50 -8.20 10.49
CA ASP A 296 4.46 -8.86 11.80
C ASP A 296 4.98 -10.30 11.73
N TYR A 297 4.55 -11.08 10.73
CA TYR A 297 5.00 -12.47 10.57
C TYR A 297 6.48 -12.57 10.23
N THR A 298 6.99 -11.65 9.43
CA THR A 298 8.40 -11.65 9.03
C THR A 298 9.33 -11.21 10.17
N ILE A 299 8.92 -10.22 10.97
CA ILE A 299 9.61 -9.81 12.20
C ILE A 299 9.67 -10.99 13.16
N PHE A 300 8.51 -11.60 13.42
CA PHE A 300 8.39 -12.73 14.35
C PHE A 300 9.27 -13.91 13.94
N MET A 301 9.31 -14.22 12.64
CA MET A 301 10.17 -15.27 12.12
C MET A 301 11.66 -14.93 12.23
N THR A 302 12.03 -13.67 11.98
CA THR A 302 13.42 -13.20 12.09
C THR A 302 13.90 -13.26 13.54
N GLU A 303 13.07 -12.85 14.49
CA GLU A 303 13.35 -13.00 15.92
C GLU A 303 13.49 -14.48 16.31
N GLY A 304 12.59 -15.34 15.80
CA GLY A 304 12.68 -16.78 16.02
C GLY A 304 14.01 -17.37 15.54
N CYS A 305 14.52 -16.92 14.39
CA CYS A 305 15.84 -17.31 13.89
C CYS A 305 16.98 -16.82 14.79
N GLN A 306 16.90 -15.58 15.29
CA GLN A 306 17.88 -15.04 16.23
C GLN A 306 17.87 -15.80 17.56
N TYR A 307 16.69 -16.11 18.09
CA TYR A 307 16.52 -16.84 19.33
C TYR A 307 17.10 -18.28 19.22
N GLU A 308 16.74 -19.01 18.15
CA GLU A 308 17.30 -20.33 17.91
C GLU A 308 18.83 -20.27 17.77
N TYR A 309 19.37 -19.25 17.14
CA TYR A 309 20.81 -19.05 16.99
C TYR A 309 21.50 -18.68 18.30
N ALA A 310 20.87 -17.85 19.14
CA ALA A 310 21.42 -17.41 20.40
C ALA A 310 21.47 -18.52 21.44
N TYR A 311 20.36 -19.22 21.64
CA TYR A 311 20.14 -20.18 22.72
C TYR A 311 20.28 -21.65 22.29
N ARG A 312 20.47 -21.92 20.99
CA ARG A 312 20.57 -23.28 20.45
C ARG A 312 19.36 -24.19 20.75
N ARG A 313 18.24 -23.63 21.14
CA ARG A 313 16.97 -24.32 21.36
C ARG A 313 16.13 -24.36 20.09
N PRO A 314 15.44 -25.47 19.74
CA PRO A 314 14.64 -25.60 18.54
C PRO A 314 13.30 -24.85 18.68
N LEU A 315 13.33 -23.53 18.90
CA LEU A 315 12.16 -22.68 19.12
C LEU A 315 11.47 -22.22 17.82
N LEU A 316 12.19 -22.25 16.70
CA LEU A 316 11.66 -21.80 15.40
C LEU A 316 10.37 -22.53 15.00
N ALA A 317 10.20 -23.80 15.41
CA ALA A 317 8.98 -24.55 15.16
C ALA A 317 7.76 -23.93 15.85
N SER A 318 7.93 -23.39 17.07
CA SER A 318 6.86 -22.71 17.81
C SER A 318 6.44 -21.43 17.11
N TYR A 319 7.41 -20.61 16.68
CA TYR A 319 7.15 -19.39 15.90
C TYR A 319 6.39 -19.71 14.60
N LYS A 320 6.83 -20.73 13.86
CA LYS A 320 6.15 -21.22 12.66
C LYS A 320 4.70 -21.62 12.91
N ASN A 321 4.43 -22.36 13.99
CA ASN A 321 3.08 -22.78 14.35
C ASN A 321 2.18 -21.59 14.73
N SER A 322 2.72 -20.60 15.45
CA SER A 322 1.99 -19.39 15.84
C SER A 322 1.57 -18.58 14.62
N ILE A 323 2.45 -18.44 13.63
CA ILE A 323 2.13 -17.75 12.36
C ILE A 323 1.02 -18.48 11.61
N VAL A 324 1.08 -19.81 11.51
CA VAL A 324 0.03 -20.61 10.84
C VAL A 324 -1.30 -20.47 11.57
N LEU A 325 -1.30 -20.51 12.90
CA LEU A 325 -2.53 -20.34 13.67
C LEU A 325 -3.14 -18.96 13.48
N SER A 326 -2.31 -17.91 13.51
CA SER A 326 -2.76 -16.54 13.24
C SER A 326 -3.34 -16.39 11.81
N ALA A 327 -2.67 -16.97 10.82
CA ALA A 327 -3.17 -16.98 9.44
C ALA A 327 -4.49 -17.73 9.31
N LEU A 328 -4.66 -18.88 9.99
CA LEU A 328 -5.93 -19.62 10.00
C LEU A 328 -7.09 -18.78 10.55
N ILE A 329 -6.85 -18.00 11.62
CA ILE A 329 -7.88 -17.10 12.17
C ILE A 329 -8.29 -16.07 11.12
N MET A 330 -7.34 -15.50 10.39
CA MET A 330 -7.62 -14.55 9.31
C MET A 330 -8.36 -15.21 8.14
N PHE A 331 -7.99 -16.43 7.75
CA PHE A 331 -8.72 -17.19 6.72
C PHE A 331 -10.15 -17.48 7.13
N ILE A 332 -10.41 -17.79 8.40
CA ILE A 332 -11.77 -17.99 8.90
C ILE A 332 -12.54 -16.66 8.94
N GLY A 333 -11.90 -15.57 9.40
CA GLY A 333 -12.54 -14.27 9.52
C GLY A 333 -12.94 -13.66 8.18
N ILE A 334 -11.98 -13.43 7.30
CA ILE A 334 -12.18 -12.73 6.03
C ILE A 334 -12.36 -13.71 4.87
N GLY A 335 -11.64 -14.84 4.87
CA GLY A 335 -11.71 -15.83 3.79
C GLY A 335 -13.11 -16.46 3.61
N THR A 336 -13.93 -16.54 4.67
CA THR A 336 -15.32 -17.01 4.57
C THR A 336 -16.20 -16.12 3.69
N LEU A 337 -15.81 -14.86 3.47
CA LEU A 337 -16.51 -13.96 2.56
C LEU A 337 -16.47 -14.43 1.09
N ILE A 338 -15.65 -15.44 0.76
CA ILE A 338 -15.64 -16.05 -0.58
C ILE A 338 -17.02 -16.65 -0.97
N VAL A 339 -17.85 -17.00 0.01
CA VAL A 339 -19.20 -17.52 -0.21
C VAL A 339 -20.24 -16.39 -0.32
N ALA A 340 -19.83 -15.14 -0.12
CA ALA A 340 -20.72 -13.99 -0.19
C ALA A 340 -21.22 -13.79 -1.64
N ARG A 341 -22.51 -13.47 -1.76
CA ARG A 341 -23.11 -13.13 -3.06
C ARG A 341 -22.72 -11.72 -3.54
N HIS A 342 -22.31 -10.86 -2.61
CA HIS A 342 -21.92 -9.49 -2.92
C HIS A 342 -20.53 -9.47 -3.57
N PRO A 343 -20.35 -8.96 -4.81
CA PRO A 343 -19.09 -9.03 -5.54
C PRO A 343 -17.92 -8.35 -4.79
N ALA A 344 -18.18 -7.23 -4.11
CA ALA A 344 -17.16 -6.56 -3.32
C ALA A 344 -16.64 -7.42 -2.16
N LEU A 345 -17.52 -8.14 -1.44
CA LEU A 345 -17.11 -9.03 -0.35
C LEU A 345 -16.38 -10.28 -0.87
N HIS A 346 -16.84 -10.82 -1.98
CA HIS A 346 -16.17 -11.93 -2.66
C HIS A 346 -14.75 -11.53 -3.08
N SER A 347 -14.60 -10.38 -3.71
CA SER A 347 -13.29 -9.82 -4.12
C SER A 347 -12.35 -9.57 -2.94
N LEU A 348 -12.87 -9.12 -1.78
CA LEU A 348 -12.09 -9.03 -0.54
C LEU A 348 -11.54 -10.38 -0.11
N ALA A 349 -12.37 -11.44 -0.14
CA ALA A 349 -11.93 -12.78 0.23
C ALA A 349 -10.87 -13.33 -0.73
N GLU A 350 -11.03 -13.15 -2.03
CA GLU A 350 -10.07 -13.59 -3.04
C GLU A 350 -8.68 -12.99 -2.78
N VAL A 351 -8.61 -11.66 -2.62
CA VAL A 351 -7.35 -10.97 -2.34
C VAL A 351 -6.76 -11.39 -0.99
N THR A 352 -7.60 -11.64 0.03
CA THR A 352 -7.14 -12.13 1.34
C THR A 352 -6.53 -13.52 1.23
N ILE A 353 -7.20 -14.44 0.55
CA ILE A 353 -6.72 -15.83 0.42
C ILE A 353 -5.38 -15.84 -0.33
N ILE A 354 -5.30 -15.14 -1.45
CA ILE A 354 -4.07 -15.02 -2.25
C ILE A 354 -2.97 -14.36 -1.43
N GLY A 355 -3.28 -13.23 -0.80
CA GLY A 355 -2.32 -12.41 -0.08
C GLY A 355 -1.75 -13.12 1.15
N MET A 356 -2.62 -13.61 2.03
CA MET A 356 -2.20 -14.31 3.25
C MET A 356 -1.43 -15.59 2.94
N SER A 357 -1.85 -16.36 1.93
CA SER A 357 -1.12 -17.55 1.51
C SER A 357 0.31 -17.22 1.05
N SER A 358 0.44 -16.17 0.25
CA SER A 358 1.74 -15.69 -0.25
C SER A 358 2.64 -15.20 0.89
N VAL A 359 2.09 -14.38 1.79
CA VAL A 359 2.81 -13.82 2.94
C VAL A 359 3.28 -14.91 3.90
N VAL A 360 2.40 -15.83 4.30
CA VAL A 360 2.75 -16.93 5.21
C VAL A 360 3.82 -17.81 4.60
N PHE A 361 3.70 -18.15 3.32
CA PHE A 361 4.68 -18.99 2.63
C PHE A 361 6.06 -18.31 2.57
N MET A 362 6.11 -17.02 2.23
CA MET A 362 7.37 -16.27 2.15
C MET A 362 7.98 -15.99 3.53
N ALA A 363 7.17 -15.64 4.53
CA ALA A 363 7.63 -15.49 5.90
C ALA A 363 8.19 -16.81 6.48
N TRP A 364 7.66 -17.94 6.04
CA TRP A 364 8.14 -19.25 6.47
C TRP A 364 9.45 -19.68 5.80
N LEU A 365 9.66 -19.25 4.55
CA LEU A 365 10.76 -19.72 3.70
C LEU A 365 11.98 -18.81 3.77
N ILE A 366 11.78 -17.50 3.53
CA ILE A 366 12.88 -16.56 3.27
C ILE A 366 13.72 -16.26 4.52
N PRO A 367 13.15 -15.88 5.70
CA PRO A 367 13.96 -15.51 6.83
C PRO A 367 14.89 -16.64 7.31
N PRO A 368 14.41 -17.88 7.52
CA PRO A 368 15.32 -18.96 7.93
C PRO A 368 16.36 -19.31 6.86
N LEU A 369 15.99 -19.21 5.56
CA LEU A 369 16.91 -19.50 4.45
C LEU A 369 18.05 -18.49 4.41
N VAL A 370 17.73 -17.20 4.43
CA VAL A 370 18.73 -16.13 4.35
C VAL A 370 19.55 -16.07 5.64
N PHE A 371 18.92 -16.25 6.81
CA PHE A 371 19.60 -16.27 8.09
C PHE A 371 20.59 -17.42 8.20
N ASN A 372 20.21 -18.64 7.77
CA ASN A 372 21.12 -19.79 7.71
C ASN A 372 22.27 -19.53 6.73
N TRP A 373 22.02 -18.91 5.60
CA TRP A 373 23.07 -18.56 4.65
C TRP A 373 24.08 -17.55 5.23
N LEU A 374 23.64 -16.60 6.09
CA LEU A 374 24.52 -15.64 6.77
C LEU A 374 25.37 -16.30 7.87
N THR A 375 24.78 -17.26 8.62
CA THR A 375 25.36 -17.79 9.87
C THR A 375 26.00 -19.17 9.73
N ARG A 376 25.67 -19.92 8.66
CA ARG A 376 26.18 -21.28 8.43
C ARG A 376 26.93 -21.40 7.11
N ARG A 377 27.84 -22.38 7.06
CA ARG A 377 28.51 -22.80 5.83
C ARG A 377 27.62 -23.73 5.00
N SER A 378 28.03 -24.05 3.80
CA SER A 378 27.32 -25.00 2.92
C SER A 378 27.29 -26.45 3.45
N ASP A 379 28.19 -26.80 4.34
CA ASP A 379 28.24 -28.09 5.07
C ASP A 379 27.33 -28.11 6.31
N GLY A 380 26.67 -27.00 6.63
CA GLY A 380 25.79 -26.85 7.78
C GLY A 380 26.50 -26.43 9.06
N THR A 381 27.83 -26.38 9.09
CA THR A 381 28.60 -25.94 10.27
C THR A 381 28.47 -24.42 10.47
N PRO A 382 28.49 -23.93 11.72
CA PRO A 382 28.45 -22.49 11.99
C PRO A 382 29.67 -21.78 11.43
N ARG A 383 29.45 -20.55 10.91
CA ARG A 383 30.55 -19.67 10.49
C ARG A 383 31.20 -19.04 11.71
N LEU A 384 32.52 -18.97 11.71
CA LEU A 384 33.29 -18.20 12.69
C LEU A 384 33.06 -16.69 12.53
N ARG A 385 32.95 -16.26 11.29
CA ARG A 385 32.67 -14.88 10.91
C ARG A 385 31.37 -14.85 10.13
N PRO A 386 30.21 -14.63 10.78
CA PRO A 386 28.96 -14.50 10.04
C PRO A 386 29.08 -13.45 8.94
N LEU A 387 28.39 -13.69 7.82
CA LEU A 387 28.40 -12.77 6.69
C LEU A 387 27.72 -11.44 7.10
N THR A 388 28.39 -10.33 6.90
CA THR A 388 27.85 -8.99 7.12
C THR A 388 27.72 -8.25 5.79
N ALA A 389 26.89 -7.21 5.72
CA ALA A 389 26.78 -6.35 4.55
C ALA A 389 28.15 -5.80 4.11
N ILE A 390 28.98 -5.41 5.07
CA ILE A 390 30.34 -4.95 4.81
C ILE A 390 31.22 -6.06 4.21
N ALA A 391 31.09 -7.29 4.72
CA ALA A 391 31.82 -8.43 4.18
C ALA A 391 31.39 -8.75 2.75
N MET A 392 30.08 -8.70 2.49
CA MET A 392 29.51 -8.92 1.14
C MET A 392 29.99 -7.83 0.16
N LEU A 393 29.95 -6.55 0.55
CA LEU A 393 30.46 -5.46 -0.27
C LEU A 393 31.97 -5.61 -0.57
N ARG A 394 32.75 -6.04 0.42
CA ARG A 394 34.18 -6.32 0.22
C ARG A 394 34.42 -7.48 -0.75
N CYS A 395 33.57 -8.53 -0.71
CA CYS A 395 33.62 -9.62 -1.68
C CYS A 395 33.30 -9.13 -3.09
N LEU A 396 32.30 -8.26 -3.26
CA LEU A 396 31.96 -7.64 -4.55
C LEU A 396 33.12 -6.77 -5.07
N CYS A 397 33.90 -6.16 -4.19
CA CYS A 397 35.13 -5.42 -4.53
C CYS A 397 36.37 -6.32 -4.71
N GLY A 398 36.19 -7.64 -4.87
CA GLY A 398 37.27 -8.58 -5.17
C GLY A 398 38.12 -9.04 -3.97
N LYS A 399 37.75 -8.69 -2.73
CA LYS A 399 38.45 -9.19 -1.53
C LYS A 399 37.89 -10.57 -1.13
N ARG A 400 38.79 -11.53 -0.94
CA ARG A 400 38.41 -12.87 -0.49
C ARG A 400 37.86 -12.85 0.92
N TYR A 401 36.69 -13.45 1.11
CA TYR A 401 36.12 -13.74 2.42
C TYR A 401 36.84 -14.96 3.01
N THR A 402 37.45 -14.78 4.19
CA THR A 402 38.15 -15.86 4.92
C THR A 402 37.40 -16.14 6.22
N ASP A 403 36.96 -17.40 6.37
CA ASP A 403 36.25 -17.90 7.54
C ASP A 403 37.13 -18.94 8.28
N THR A 404 38.41 -18.56 8.49
CA THR A 404 39.41 -19.35 9.19
C THR A 404 39.99 -18.57 10.36
N LEU A 405 40.52 -19.27 11.35
CA LEU A 405 41.29 -18.64 12.41
C LEU A 405 42.58 -18.04 11.85
N PRO A 406 43.02 -16.86 12.34
CA PRO A 406 44.31 -16.28 11.97
C PRO A 406 45.48 -17.16 12.48
N GLU A 407 46.61 -17.05 11.79
CA GLU A 407 47.84 -17.74 12.21
C GLU A 407 48.33 -17.20 13.54
N GLU A 408 48.36 -15.88 13.71
CA GLU A 408 48.61 -15.23 14.98
C GLU A 408 47.34 -15.08 15.79
N ARG A 409 47.28 -15.76 16.95
CA ARG A 409 46.12 -15.79 17.85
C ARG A 409 46.33 -14.83 19.03
N ASN A 410 46.30 -13.55 18.76
CA ASN A 410 46.40 -12.52 19.80
C ASN A 410 45.05 -11.78 19.98
N SER A 411 44.93 -10.99 21.04
CA SER A 411 43.73 -10.24 21.38
C SER A 411 43.22 -9.36 20.22
N ARG A 412 44.11 -8.78 19.44
CA ARG A 412 43.74 -7.87 18.31
C ARG A 412 43.16 -8.64 17.14
N THR A 413 43.67 -9.82 16.84
CA THR A 413 43.20 -10.67 15.72
C THR A 413 41.94 -11.44 16.06
N LEU A 414 41.78 -11.83 17.35
CA LEU A 414 40.63 -12.60 17.82
C LEU A 414 39.41 -11.73 18.18
N ALA A 415 39.59 -10.49 18.65
CA ALA A 415 38.49 -9.63 19.05
C ALA A 415 37.41 -9.44 17.96
N PRO A 416 37.73 -9.21 16.66
CA PRO A 416 36.71 -9.12 15.61
C PRO A 416 35.96 -10.45 15.37
N ILE A 417 36.62 -11.59 15.61
CA ILE A 417 36.02 -12.93 15.44
C ILE A 417 35.03 -13.18 16.57
N VAL A 418 35.48 -13.00 17.81
CA VAL A 418 34.64 -13.17 19.00
C VAL A 418 33.44 -12.24 18.93
N TYR A 419 33.63 -10.96 18.61
CA TYR A 419 32.50 -10.06 18.39
C TYR A 419 31.54 -10.56 17.30
N GLY A 420 32.05 -11.16 16.22
CA GLY A 420 31.28 -11.77 15.15
C GLY A 420 30.36 -12.89 15.63
N LEU A 421 30.82 -13.73 16.57
CA LEU A 421 30.03 -14.83 17.13
C LEU A 421 28.79 -14.38 17.91
N TYR A 422 28.78 -13.18 18.47
CA TYR A 422 27.65 -12.57 19.17
C TYR A 422 26.76 -11.69 18.27
N MET A 423 27.15 -11.51 17.01
CA MET A 423 26.62 -10.45 16.14
C MET A 423 25.12 -10.59 15.85
N TYR A 424 24.59 -11.82 15.72
CA TYR A 424 23.19 -12.10 15.41
C TYR A 424 22.41 -12.75 16.57
N LYS A 425 22.91 -12.60 17.80
CA LYS A 425 22.29 -13.19 19.02
C LYS A 425 21.32 -12.25 19.74
N GLY A 426 21.02 -11.09 19.16
CA GLY A 426 20.17 -10.04 19.72
C GLY A 426 20.92 -8.73 19.93
N LEU A 427 20.19 -7.61 19.80
CA LEU A 427 20.79 -6.27 19.87
C LEU A 427 21.37 -5.95 21.25
N THR A 428 20.69 -6.38 22.32
CA THR A 428 21.10 -6.18 23.71
C THR A 428 22.41 -6.91 24.02
N ILE A 429 22.49 -8.19 23.64
CA ILE A 429 23.68 -9.02 23.82
C ILE A 429 24.87 -8.44 23.05
N GLN A 430 24.64 -8.10 21.81
CA GLN A 430 25.66 -7.51 20.95
C GLN A 430 26.23 -6.18 21.50
N ARG A 431 25.34 -5.30 22.00
CA ARG A 431 25.74 -4.02 22.62
C ARG A 431 26.52 -4.23 23.90
N ALA A 432 26.07 -5.16 24.75
CA ALA A 432 26.74 -5.52 25.99
C ALA A 432 28.14 -6.06 25.74
N VAL A 433 28.29 -7.06 24.87
CA VAL A 433 29.60 -7.64 24.50
C VAL A 433 30.52 -6.56 23.91
N LYS A 434 30.01 -5.71 23.01
CA LYS A 434 30.80 -4.61 22.44
C LYS A 434 31.25 -3.60 23.50
N ALA A 435 30.40 -3.29 24.49
CA ALA A 435 30.71 -2.39 25.58
C ALA A 435 31.78 -3.00 26.51
N ASN A 436 31.63 -4.29 26.86
CA ASN A 436 32.59 -5.01 27.68
C ASN A 436 33.97 -5.11 27.03
N MET A 437 34.01 -5.48 25.74
CA MET A 437 35.27 -5.54 24.98
C MET A 437 35.98 -4.18 24.84
N LYS A 438 35.22 -3.06 24.88
CA LYS A 438 35.79 -1.72 24.87
C LYS A 438 36.26 -1.23 26.25
N ARG A 439 35.54 -1.60 27.32
CA ARG A 439 35.83 -1.14 28.70
C ARG A 439 36.99 -1.87 29.31
N ASN A 440 37.18 -3.14 28.98
CA ASN A 440 38.21 -3.98 29.59
C ASN A 440 39.48 -3.95 28.75
N ALA A 441 40.32 -2.93 28.98
CA ALA A 441 41.68 -2.92 28.44
C ALA A 441 42.52 -4.13 28.90
N ASN A 442 42.14 -4.76 30.02
CA ASN A 442 42.78 -5.92 30.58
C ASN A 442 42.59 -7.21 29.74
N TYR A 443 41.58 -7.32 28.88
CA TYR A 443 41.44 -8.49 28.00
C TYR A 443 42.67 -8.70 27.12
N ALA A 444 43.31 -7.64 26.62
CA ALA A 444 44.52 -7.75 25.84
C ALA A 444 45.66 -8.35 26.71
N ALA A 445 45.81 -7.84 27.93
CA ALA A 445 46.87 -8.28 28.83
C ALA A 445 46.62 -9.74 29.31
N THR A 446 45.37 -10.15 29.49
CA THR A 446 45.02 -11.52 29.88
C THR A 446 45.19 -12.50 28.72
N VAL A 447 44.68 -12.16 27.54
CA VAL A 447 44.70 -13.06 26.37
C VAL A 447 46.09 -13.21 25.79
N ASP A 448 46.89 -12.10 25.76
CA ASP A 448 48.22 -12.12 25.17
C ASP A 448 49.32 -12.57 26.12
N ARG A 449 48.94 -13.01 27.37
CA ARG A 449 49.88 -13.55 28.35
C ARG A 449 50.25 -14.98 27.96
N ASP A 450 51.49 -15.39 28.27
CA ASP A 450 51.95 -16.75 28.11
C ASP A 450 51.39 -17.67 29.22
N TYR A 451 50.73 -18.75 28.78
CA TYR A 451 50.11 -19.78 29.64
C TYR A 451 50.70 -21.19 29.38
N SER A 452 51.89 -21.27 28.80
CA SER A 452 52.54 -22.56 28.48
C SER A 452 52.72 -23.47 29.71
N ASP A 453 52.85 -22.86 30.90
CA ASP A 453 53.05 -23.58 32.17
C ASP A 453 51.74 -23.93 32.92
N ARG A 454 50.57 -23.60 32.36
CA ARG A 454 49.26 -23.83 33.00
C ARG A 454 48.40 -24.77 32.19
N GLU A 455 47.75 -25.70 32.86
CA GLU A 455 46.77 -26.60 32.26
C GLU A 455 45.32 -26.17 32.53
N GLU A 456 45.06 -25.47 33.64
CA GLU A 456 43.71 -25.08 34.07
C GLU A 456 43.63 -23.58 34.42
N LEU A 457 42.53 -22.95 34.07
CA LEU A 457 42.21 -21.58 34.40
C LEU A 457 40.74 -21.45 34.80
N THR A 458 40.46 -20.70 35.88
CA THR A 458 39.09 -20.38 36.30
C THR A 458 38.83 -18.89 36.05
N ILE A 459 37.70 -18.58 35.43
CA ILE A 459 37.25 -17.21 35.15
C ILE A 459 35.89 -17.01 35.84
N ASP A 460 35.89 -16.17 36.87
CA ASP A 460 34.69 -15.84 37.64
C ASP A 460 33.98 -14.62 37.05
N ASN A 461 32.64 -14.64 37.16
CA ASN A 461 31.78 -13.57 36.67
C ASN A 461 32.05 -13.24 35.16
N CYS A 462 32.04 -14.30 34.35
CA CYS A 462 32.48 -14.22 32.95
C CYS A 462 31.50 -13.49 32.02
N GLY A 463 30.34 -13.05 32.52
CA GLY A 463 29.33 -12.36 31.72
C GLY A 463 28.82 -13.23 30.55
N TYR A 464 28.79 -12.68 29.36
CA TYR A 464 28.46 -13.42 28.15
C TYR A 464 29.60 -14.35 27.68
N GLY A 465 30.75 -14.33 28.37
CA GLY A 465 31.87 -15.23 28.11
C GLY A 465 32.77 -14.82 26.95
N GLU A 466 32.74 -13.55 26.53
CA GLU A 466 33.61 -13.06 25.44
C GLU A 466 35.11 -13.26 25.75
N GLU A 467 35.52 -13.07 27.00
CA GLU A 467 36.90 -13.32 27.44
C GLU A 467 37.22 -14.80 27.40
N VAL A 468 36.30 -15.64 27.90
CA VAL A 468 36.44 -17.12 27.91
C VAL A 468 36.63 -17.62 26.48
N VAL A 469 35.77 -17.17 25.53
CA VAL A 469 35.85 -17.59 24.13
C VAL A 469 37.16 -17.12 23.50
N MET A 470 37.64 -15.91 23.85
CA MET A 470 38.89 -15.38 23.33
C MET A 470 40.09 -16.16 23.82
N MET A 471 40.11 -16.51 25.13
CA MET A 471 41.14 -17.34 25.75
C MET A 471 41.21 -18.74 25.16
N LEU A 472 40.05 -19.38 24.96
CA LEU A 472 39.97 -20.71 24.35
C LEU A 472 40.49 -20.76 22.92
N LEU A 473 40.24 -19.65 22.14
CA LEU A 473 40.76 -19.55 20.78
C LEU A 473 42.25 -19.24 20.73
N ALA A 474 42.77 -18.49 21.72
CA ALA A 474 44.18 -18.15 21.81
C ALA A 474 45.01 -19.33 22.31
N HIS A 475 44.53 -20.04 23.35
CA HIS A 475 45.22 -21.08 24.06
C HIS A 475 44.42 -22.41 24.09
N PRO A 476 44.37 -23.15 22.99
CA PRO A 476 43.51 -24.36 22.88
C PRO A 476 43.94 -25.53 23.80
N HIS A 477 45.10 -25.46 24.44
CA HIS A 477 45.57 -26.45 25.39
C HIS A 477 45.00 -26.28 26.81
N LEU A 478 44.50 -25.06 27.14
CA LEU A 478 43.95 -24.74 28.45
C LEU A 478 42.57 -25.39 28.66
N ARG A 479 42.35 -25.89 29.86
CA ARG A 479 41.03 -26.24 30.39
C ARG A 479 40.49 -25.05 31.16
N ILE A 480 39.43 -24.44 30.63
CA ILE A 480 38.84 -23.24 31.25
C ILE A 480 37.57 -23.64 32.00
N THR A 481 37.47 -23.21 33.26
CA THR A 481 36.25 -23.29 34.05
C THR A 481 35.65 -21.89 34.14
N ALA A 482 34.52 -21.66 33.47
CA ALA A 482 33.77 -20.41 33.49
C ALA A 482 32.66 -20.47 34.54
N ILE A 483 32.59 -19.46 35.40
CA ILE A 483 31.57 -19.32 36.45
C ILE A 483 30.78 -18.06 36.19
N GLU A 484 29.44 -18.20 36.10
CA GLU A 484 28.51 -17.08 35.94
C GLU A 484 27.23 -17.35 36.76
N SER A 485 26.74 -16.33 37.44
CA SER A 485 25.52 -16.42 38.26
C SER A 485 24.23 -16.28 37.45
N ASP A 486 24.30 -15.56 36.35
CA ASP A 486 23.14 -15.29 35.48
C ASP A 486 22.92 -16.47 34.52
N PRO A 487 21.79 -17.20 34.65
CA PRO A 487 21.52 -18.38 33.85
C PRO A 487 21.35 -18.04 32.36
N GLU A 488 20.84 -16.84 32.02
CA GLU A 488 20.68 -16.42 30.63
C GLU A 488 22.02 -16.21 29.92
N LYS A 489 22.96 -15.53 30.60
CA LYS A 489 24.31 -15.34 30.07
C LYS A 489 25.06 -16.64 29.92
N THR A 490 24.91 -17.55 30.91
CA THR A 490 25.50 -18.92 30.87
C THR A 490 24.96 -19.69 29.66
N GLU A 491 23.68 -19.60 29.38
CA GLU A 491 23.08 -20.31 28.24
C GLU A 491 23.59 -19.78 26.91
N ILE A 492 23.73 -18.46 26.77
CA ILE A 492 24.28 -17.81 25.56
C ILE A 492 25.75 -18.23 25.36
N LEU A 493 26.56 -18.24 26.42
CA LEU A 493 27.94 -18.73 26.36
C LEU A 493 27.99 -20.19 25.90
N ARG A 494 27.14 -21.03 26.49
CA ARG A 494 27.04 -22.46 26.09
C ARG A 494 26.70 -22.58 24.61
N GLY A 495 25.74 -21.80 24.10
CA GLY A 495 25.37 -21.79 22.69
C GLY A 495 26.48 -21.29 21.74
N VAL A 496 27.36 -20.41 22.20
CA VAL A 496 28.57 -20.01 21.43
C VAL A 496 29.57 -21.14 21.38
N VAL A 497 29.84 -21.78 22.53
CA VAL A 497 30.82 -22.86 22.65
C VAL A 497 30.41 -24.10 21.87
N GLU A 498 29.16 -24.56 22.00
CA GLU A 498 28.62 -25.65 21.18
C GLU A 498 28.77 -25.35 19.66
N GLY A 499 28.58 -24.10 19.26
CA GLY A 499 28.82 -23.69 17.87
C GLY A 499 30.27 -23.82 17.42
N LEU A 500 31.21 -23.52 18.30
CA LEU A 500 32.64 -23.66 18.02
C LEU A 500 33.09 -25.13 18.06
N GLU A 501 32.49 -25.97 18.91
CA GLU A 501 32.71 -27.42 18.94
C GLU A 501 32.20 -28.11 17.67
N GLU A 502 31.00 -27.75 17.20
CA GLU A 502 30.47 -28.23 15.91
C GLU A 502 31.38 -27.83 14.72
N ALA A 503 32.02 -26.68 14.82
CA ALA A 503 33.01 -26.23 13.84
C ALA A 503 34.39 -26.92 13.99
N GLY A 504 34.54 -27.83 14.95
CA GLY A 504 35.79 -28.59 15.20
C GLY A 504 36.92 -27.80 15.86
N MET A 505 36.59 -26.68 16.51
CA MET A 505 37.60 -25.71 16.98
C MET A 505 37.88 -25.76 18.47
N MET A 506 37.09 -26.49 19.27
CA MET A 506 37.24 -26.55 20.73
C MET A 506 36.83 -27.91 21.36
N ARG A 507 37.46 -28.25 22.49
CA ARG A 507 37.12 -29.46 23.30
C ARG A 507 37.24 -29.31 24.82
N ASN A 508 37.65 -28.14 25.35
CA ASN A 508 38.17 -28.07 26.74
C ASN A 508 37.48 -26.99 27.61
N LEU A 509 36.17 -26.85 27.57
CA LEU A 509 35.45 -25.92 28.44
C LEU A 509 34.51 -26.61 29.41
N LYS A 510 34.54 -26.19 30.67
CA LYS A 510 33.58 -26.56 31.72
C LYS A 510 32.85 -25.30 32.18
N ILE A 511 31.53 -25.27 32.01
CA ILE A 511 30.71 -24.15 32.44
C ILE A 511 29.98 -24.53 33.74
N ASN A 512 30.21 -23.78 34.81
CA ASN A 512 29.55 -23.95 36.09
C ASN A 512 28.62 -22.77 36.37
N ASN A 513 27.40 -23.06 36.80
CA ASN A 513 26.47 -22.03 37.28
C ASN A 513 26.77 -21.77 38.76
N ALA A 514 27.04 -20.52 39.16
CA ALA A 514 27.43 -20.18 40.53
C ALA A 514 26.37 -20.58 41.58
N SER A 515 25.08 -20.57 41.20
CA SER A 515 23.98 -21.04 42.06
C SER A 515 24.06 -22.53 42.42
N ALA A 516 24.80 -23.32 41.65
CA ALA A 516 25.03 -24.76 41.96
C ALA A 516 26.25 -25.00 42.88
N CYS A 517 27.12 -23.99 43.02
CA CYS A 517 28.31 -24.08 43.86
C CYS A 517 28.02 -23.70 45.32
N GLU A 518 27.11 -22.76 45.58
CA GLU A 518 26.67 -22.39 46.94
C GLU A 518 25.85 -23.47 47.66
N ALA A 519 25.27 -24.42 46.93
CA ALA A 519 24.53 -25.54 47.49
C ALA A 519 25.41 -26.72 47.95
N LYS A 520 26.75 -26.60 47.86
CA LYS A 520 27.74 -27.64 48.28
C LYS A 520 28.71 -27.18 49.38
N LEU A 521 28.49 -26.00 49.95
CA LEU A 521 29.08 -25.52 51.18
C LEU A 521 28.04 -25.57 52.30
#